data_66f37f1df678e9df2172f90872313548
#
_entry.id   66f37f1df678e9df2172f90872313548
#
_cell.length_a   1.000
_cell.length_b   1.000
_cell.length_c   1.000
_cell.angle_alpha   90.00
_cell.angle_beta   90.00
_cell.angle_gamma   90.00
#
_symmetry.space_group_name_H-M   'P 1'
#
loop_
_entity.id
_entity.type
_entity.pdbx_description
1 polymer ?
#
loop_
_entity_poly.entity_id
_entity_poly.type
_entity_poly.pdbx_seq_one_letter_code
_entity_poly.pdbx_strand_id
1 'polypeptide(L)' 'NLPGRQREAFLLRYWEDYSVTETAEAMGCSEGSVKTHCSRAAHSLAQALRELGITS' A
#
# COMPACT_ATOMS: atom_id res chain seq x y z
N ASN A 1 0.53 -1.40 -12.74
CA ASN A 1 -0.47 -0.63 -12.00
C ASN A 1 -0.98 -1.40 -10.80
N LEU A 2 -1.07 -0.72 -9.67
CA LEU A 2 -1.61 -1.33 -8.46
C LEU A 2 -3.13 -1.29 -8.50
N PRO A 3 -3.80 -2.34 -7.97
CA PRO A 3 -5.23 -2.26 -7.75
C PRO A 3 -5.59 -1.05 -6.90
N GLY A 4 -6.77 -0.48 -7.13
CA GLY A 4 -7.17 0.77 -6.48
C GLY A 4 -7.07 0.75 -4.96
N ARG A 5 -7.52 -0.33 -4.32
CA ARG A 5 -7.49 -0.42 -2.85
C ARG A 5 -6.06 -0.52 -2.32
N GLN A 6 -5.20 -1.26 -3.01
CA GLN A 6 -3.81 -1.37 -2.60
C GLN A 6 -3.11 -0.02 -2.71
N ARG A 7 -3.34 0.70 -3.80
CA ARG A 7 -2.75 2.02 -3.99
C ARG A 7 -3.27 3.00 -2.95
N GLU A 8 -4.56 2.98 -2.68
CA GLU A 8 -5.17 3.86 -1.69
C GLU A 8 -4.56 3.66 -0.31
N ALA A 9 -4.45 2.41 0.11
CA ALA A 9 -3.87 2.10 1.42
C ALA A 9 -2.42 2.56 1.49
N PHE A 10 -1.66 2.32 0.44
CA PHE A 10 -0.25 2.69 0.40
C PHE A 10 -0.09 4.21 0.51
N LEU A 11 -0.89 4.97 -0.26
CA LEU A 11 -0.80 6.41 -0.24
C LEU A 11 -1.21 7.00 1.11
N LEU A 12 -2.27 6.48 1.72
CA LEU A 12 -2.70 6.96 3.02
C LEU A 12 -1.64 6.69 4.09
N ARG A 13 -1.02 5.51 4.06
CA ARG A 13 -0.03 5.16 5.07
C ARG A 13 1.30 5.89 4.87
N TYR A 14 1.75 6.04 3.65
CA TYR A 14 3.12 6.48 3.39
C TYR A 14 3.22 7.88 2.81
N TRP A 15 2.17 8.38 2.21
CA TRP A 15 2.16 9.75 1.70
C TRP A 15 1.46 10.69 2.66
N GLU A 16 0.32 10.27 3.20
CA GLU A 16 -0.48 11.10 4.12
C GLU A 16 -0.11 10.87 5.58
N ASP A 17 0.75 9.92 5.88
CA ASP A 17 1.19 9.59 7.24
C ASP A 17 0.04 9.14 8.16
N TYR A 18 -0.98 8.53 7.59
CA TYR A 18 -2.06 7.98 8.40
C TYR A 18 -1.59 6.74 9.15
N SER A 19 -2.08 6.54 10.35
CA SER A 19 -1.87 5.27 11.06
C SER A 19 -2.70 4.17 10.39
N VAL A 20 -2.43 2.92 10.77
CA VAL A 20 -3.23 1.79 10.25
C VAL A 20 -4.69 1.99 10.62
N THR A 21 -4.97 2.42 11.85
CA THR A 21 -6.33 2.66 12.31
C THR A 21 -7.01 3.76 11.49
N GLU A 22 -6.31 4.86 11.27
CA GLU A 22 -6.84 5.98 10.48
C GLU A 22 -7.10 5.57 9.04
N THR A 23 -6.17 4.79 8.47
CA THR A 23 -6.32 4.31 7.11
C THR A 23 -7.53 3.38 7.00
N ALA A 24 -7.70 2.48 7.96
CA ALA A 24 -8.85 1.57 7.96
C ALA A 24 -10.16 2.35 8.02
N GLU A 25 -10.22 3.37 8.85
CA GLU A 25 -11.42 4.21 8.94
C GLU A 25 -11.70 4.94 7.63
N ALA A 26 -10.65 5.51 7.03
CA ALA A 26 -10.81 6.25 5.78
C ALA A 26 -11.26 5.35 4.65
N MET A 27 -10.80 4.10 4.63
CA MET A 27 -11.13 3.15 3.57
C MET A 27 -12.39 2.35 3.87
N GLY A 28 -12.91 2.42 5.09
CA GLY A 28 -14.07 1.64 5.49
C GLY A 28 -13.79 0.15 5.54
N CYS A 29 -12.61 -0.24 6.01
CA CYS A 29 -12.22 -1.64 6.10
C CYS A 29 -11.52 -1.91 7.43
N SER A 30 -11.10 -3.16 7.64
CA SER A 30 -10.41 -3.54 8.86
C SER A 30 -8.93 -3.19 8.79
N GLU A 31 -8.29 -3.12 9.96
CA GLU A 31 -6.85 -2.89 10.02
C GLU A 31 -6.07 -4.03 9.36
N GLY A 32 -6.57 -5.25 9.51
CA GLY A 32 -5.96 -6.39 8.84
C GLY A 32 -5.96 -6.24 7.33
N SER A 33 -7.07 -5.72 6.78
CA SER A 33 -7.16 -5.45 5.34
C SER A 33 -6.15 -4.39 4.92
N VAL A 34 -5.98 -3.33 5.72
CA VAL A 34 -5.01 -2.29 5.42
C VAL A 34 -3.60 -2.88 5.36
N LYS A 35 -3.25 -3.70 6.34
CA LYS A 35 -1.93 -4.33 6.37
C LYS A 35 -1.69 -5.20 5.14
N THR A 36 -2.71 -5.97 4.75
CA THR A 36 -2.63 -6.81 3.56
C THR A 36 -2.46 -5.97 2.30
N HIS A 37 -3.26 -4.91 2.15
CA HIS A 37 -3.17 -4.04 0.99
C HIS A 37 -1.79 -3.38 0.89
N CYS A 38 -1.27 -2.89 2.01
CA CYS A 38 0.04 -2.26 2.01
C CYS A 38 1.16 -3.25 1.70
N SER A 39 1.07 -4.46 2.25
CA SER A 39 2.05 -5.50 1.98
C SER A 39 2.08 -5.87 0.50
N ARG A 40 0.90 -6.03 -0.10
CA ARG A 40 0.81 -6.36 -1.53
C ARG A 40 1.29 -5.22 -2.40
N ALA A 41 0.97 -3.97 -2.02
CA ALA A 41 1.44 -2.81 -2.76
C ALA A 41 2.97 -2.73 -2.73
N ALA A 42 3.56 -2.93 -1.56
CA ALA A 42 5.01 -2.89 -1.43
C ALA A 42 5.68 -3.99 -2.25
N HIS A 43 5.08 -5.18 -2.25
CA HIS A 43 5.61 -6.30 -3.03
C HIS A 43 5.56 -5.99 -4.53
N SER A 44 4.43 -5.45 -5.01
CA SER A 44 4.27 -5.12 -6.41
C SER A 44 5.24 -4.01 -6.84
N LEU A 45 5.44 -3.01 -6.01
CA LEU A 45 6.38 -1.94 -6.30
C LEU A 45 7.81 -2.45 -6.34
N ALA A 46 8.18 -3.31 -5.39
CA ALA A 46 9.53 -3.89 -5.38
C ALA A 46 9.79 -4.70 -6.63
N GLN A 47 8.79 -5.46 -7.07
CA GLN A 47 8.92 -6.26 -8.28
C GLN A 47 9.07 -5.36 -9.52
N ALA A 48 8.29 -4.30 -9.62
CA ALA A 48 8.37 -3.38 -10.73
C ALA A 48 9.74 -2.70 -10.78
N LEU A 49 10.26 -2.30 -9.63
CA LEU A 49 11.58 -1.67 -9.57
C LEU A 49 12.69 -2.63 -10.01
N ARG A 50 12.58 -3.92 -9.64
CA ARG A 50 13.55 -4.92 -10.08
C ARG A 50 13.49 -5.12 -11.58
N GLU A 51 12.28 -5.13 -12.17
CA GLU A 51 12.12 -5.30 -13.61
C GLU A 51 12.71 -4.11 -14.38
N LEU A 52 12.67 -2.93 -13.78
CA LEU A 52 13.26 -1.74 -14.38
C LEU A 52 14.78 -1.64 -14.14
N GLY A 53 15.32 -2.52 -13.31
CA GLY A 53 16.74 -2.51 -13.01
C GLY A 53 17.18 -1.40 -12.05
N ILE A 54 16.23 -0.83 -11.32
CA ILE A 54 16.53 0.28 -10.41
C ILE A 54 17.08 -0.21 -9.08
N THR A 55 16.63 -1.37 -8.64
CA THR A 55 17.09 -1.96 -7.37
C THR A 55 18.23 -2.93 -7.63
N SER A 56 19.22 -2.86 -6.81
CA SER A 56 20.32 -3.82 -6.87
C SER A 56 19.95 -5.12 -6.16
#